data_e45bd2a8b6fa195be61c28bb988e89f8
#
_entry.id   e45bd2a8b6fa195be61c28bb988e89f8
#
_cell.length_a   1.000
_cell.length_b   1.000
_cell.length_c   1.000
_cell.angle_alpha   90.00
_cell.angle_beta   90.00
_cell.angle_gamma   90.00
#
_symmetry.space_group_name_H-M   'P 1'
#
loop_
_entity.id
_entity.type
_entity.pdbx_description
1 polymer ?
#
loop_
_entity_poly.entity_id
_entity_poly.type
_entity_poly.pdbx_seq_one_letter_code
_entity_poly.pdbx_strand_id
1 'polypeptide(L)'
;MALVLIIGASRGLGFGLVQAYVADGHRVIATVRQAADKPRLQAEGAEVLVVDVANPASVSGLAWQLEGEEINLALYVAGMWSDLNADTPPSQEEFDRVMHTNVLGAMQVLPQVAPLVAATGGVFGLMSSEMSLLHGAQPDAWLYRVSKAALNMVVAASQPQWPGATLVALDPGWVQTAMGGSAAPLTVAQSVQGMVKTLASVTPADGGRVLRHDGVRVDIG
;
A
#
# COMPACT_ATOMS: atom_id res chain seq x y z
N MET A 1 -18.37 3.19 -12.68
CA MET A 1 -17.99 3.62 -11.33
C MET A 1 -17.45 2.38 -10.60
N ALA A 2 -16.21 2.41 -10.14
CA ALA A 2 -15.59 1.30 -9.43
C ALA A 2 -15.55 1.59 -7.92
N LEU A 3 -15.45 0.56 -7.09
CA LEU A 3 -15.15 0.71 -5.67
C LEU A 3 -13.65 0.57 -5.43
N VAL A 4 -13.06 1.58 -4.79
CA VAL A 4 -11.65 1.64 -4.43
C VAL A 4 -11.49 1.62 -2.91
N LEU A 5 -10.75 0.65 -2.38
CA LEU A 5 -10.37 0.57 -0.97
C LEU A 5 -8.93 1.08 -0.78
N ILE A 6 -8.72 2.07 0.10
CA ILE A 6 -7.39 2.62 0.38
C ILE A 6 -7.06 2.47 1.86
N ILE A 7 -6.10 1.60 2.19
CA ILE A 7 -5.69 1.28 3.55
C ILE A 7 -4.47 2.13 3.94
N GLY A 8 -4.65 3.04 4.93
CA GLY A 8 -3.61 3.99 5.34
C GLY A 8 -3.69 5.32 4.59
N ALA A 9 -4.85 5.97 4.61
CA ALA A 9 -5.17 7.13 3.79
C ALA A 9 -5.03 8.49 4.51
N SER A 10 -4.60 8.53 5.77
CA SER A 10 -4.65 9.77 6.57
C SER A 10 -3.74 10.90 6.04
N ARG A 11 -2.71 10.61 5.24
CA ARG A 11 -1.75 11.61 4.72
C ARG A 11 -0.98 11.12 3.49
N GLY A 12 -0.19 12.02 2.90
CA GLY A 12 0.78 11.70 1.84
C GLY A 12 0.11 11.03 0.63
N LEU A 13 0.71 9.92 0.16
CA LEU A 13 0.22 9.18 -1.00
C LEU A 13 -1.20 8.65 -0.82
N GLY A 14 -1.51 8.09 0.35
CA GLY A 14 -2.85 7.56 0.62
C GLY A 14 -3.94 8.63 0.52
N PHE A 15 -3.69 9.81 1.08
CA PHE A 15 -4.62 10.94 0.95
C PHE A 15 -4.74 11.42 -0.49
N GLY A 16 -3.61 11.55 -1.22
CA GLY A 16 -3.62 11.94 -2.63
C GLY A 16 -4.36 10.94 -3.53
N LEU A 17 -4.27 9.64 -3.23
CA LEU A 17 -5.01 8.59 -3.95
C LEU A 17 -6.52 8.71 -3.69
N VAL A 18 -6.95 9.02 -2.45
CA VAL A 18 -8.37 9.29 -2.15
C VAL A 18 -8.87 10.44 -3.02
N GLN A 19 -8.16 11.58 -3.02
CA GLN A 19 -8.53 12.74 -3.82
C GLN A 19 -8.65 12.41 -5.32
N ALA A 20 -7.67 11.67 -5.86
CA ALA A 20 -7.65 11.30 -7.26
C ALA A 20 -8.85 10.42 -7.65
N TYR A 21 -9.09 9.33 -6.91
CA TYR A 21 -10.17 8.41 -7.23
C TYR A 21 -11.57 9.01 -7.00
N VAL A 22 -11.75 9.85 -5.99
CA VAL A 22 -13.02 10.59 -5.81
C VAL A 22 -13.24 11.58 -6.94
N ALA A 23 -12.20 12.33 -7.34
CA ALA A 23 -12.30 13.28 -8.47
C ALA A 23 -12.62 12.57 -9.80
N ASP A 24 -12.17 11.32 -9.97
CA ASP A 24 -12.47 10.48 -11.14
C ASP A 24 -13.87 9.81 -11.05
N GLY A 25 -14.67 10.14 -10.03
CA GLY A 25 -16.04 9.66 -9.86
C GLY A 25 -16.15 8.23 -9.32
N HIS A 26 -15.12 7.69 -8.68
CA HIS A 26 -15.15 6.39 -8.02
C HIS A 26 -15.73 6.50 -6.60
N ARG A 27 -16.36 5.44 -6.12
CA ARG A 27 -16.68 5.27 -4.70
C ARG A 27 -15.40 4.86 -3.96
N VAL A 28 -15.05 5.56 -2.88
CA VAL A 28 -13.81 5.32 -2.15
C VAL A 28 -14.12 4.98 -0.69
N ILE A 29 -13.64 3.82 -0.23
CA ILE A 29 -13.55 3.48 1.18
C ILE A 29 -12.09 3.66 1.60
N ALA A 30 -11.86 4.52 2.57
CA ALA A 30 -10.52 4.83 3.08
C ALA A 30 -10.36 4.36 4.53
N THR A 31 -9.17 3.92 4.93
CA THR A 31 -8.91 3.64 6.34
C THR A 31 -7.93 4.64 6.93
N VAL A 32 -8.17 4.98 8.20
CA VAL A 32 -7.28 5.80 9.02
C VAL A 32 -6.97 5.07 10.32
N ARG A 33 -5.79 5.32 10.90
CA ARG A 33 -5.41 4.74 12.19
C ARG A 33 -6.14 5.41 13.36
N GLN A 34 -6.38 6.71 13.27
CA GLN A 34 -6.99 7.50 14.33
C GLN A 34 -8.33 8.08 13.85
N ALA A 35 -9.36 7.99 14.69
CA ALA A 35 -10.69 8.52 14.37
C ALA A 35 -10.68 10.04 14.10
N ALA A 36 -9.73 10.78 14.69
CA ALA A 36 -9.55 12.21 14.46
C ALA A 36 -9.24 12.58 13.00
N ASP A 37 -8.69 11.64 12.20
CA ASP A 37 -8.38 11.86 10.78
C ASP A 37 -9.61 11.68 9.85
N LYS A 38 -10.72 11.09 10.34
CA LYS A 38 -11.92 10.80 9.53
C LYS A 38 -12.52 12.05 8.86
N PRO A 39 -12.77 13.17 9.57
CA PRO A 39 -13.47 14.32 8.98
C PRO A 39 -12.78 14.86 7.72
N ARG A 40 -11.45 14.83 7.71
CA ARG A 40 -10.67 15.30 6.56
C ARG A 40 -10.95 14.48 5.28
N LEU A 41 -11.02 13.16 5.40
CA LEU A 41 -11.27 12.28 4.26
C LEU A 41 -12.75 12.25 3.86
N GLN A 42 -13.64 12.37 4.83
CA GLN A 42 -15.08 12.52 4.59
C GLN A 42 -15.40 13.81 3.82
N ALA A 43 -14.68 14.89 4.08
CA ALA A 43 -14.81 16.14 3.34
C ALA A 43 -14.37 16.02 1.88
N GLU A 44 -13.46 15.08 1.57
CA GLU A 44 -13.09 14.73 0.18
C GLU A 44 -14.15 13.83 -0.50
N GLY A 45 -15.13 13.30 0.23
CA GLY A 45 -16.18 12.43 -0.30
C GLY A 45 -15.94 10.92 -0.08
N ALA A 46 -14.94 10.53 0.71
CA ALA A 46 -14.67 9.12 1.02
C ALA A 46 -15.49 8.62 2.22
N GLU A 47 -15.87 7.35 2.19
CA GLU A 47 -16.29 6.61 3.38
C GLU A 47 -15.06 6.23 4.20
N VAL A 48 -15.13 6.34 5.54
CA VAL A 48 -13.91 6.20 6.35
C VAL A 48 -14.09 5.21 7.50
N LEU A 49 -13.26 4.17 7.49
CA LEU A 49 -13.12 3.17 8.55
C LEU A 49 -11.92 3.50 9.44
N VAL A 50 -11.96 3.07 10.70
CA VAL A 50 -10.80 3.17 11.61
C VAL A 50 -10.14 1.79 11.69
N VAL A 51 -8.92 1.70 11.16
CA VAL A 51 -8.13 0.46 11.16
C VAL A 51 -6.67 0.79 11.45
N ASP A 52 -6.15 0.27 12.54
CA ASP A 52 -4.71 0.24 12.81
C ASP A 52 -4.14 -1.09 12.31
N VAL A 53 -3.41 -1.07 11.21
CA VAL A 53 -2.84 -2.27 10.58
C VAL A 53 -1.75 -2.93 11.44
N ALA A 54 -1.17 -2.22 12.41
CA ALA A 54 -0.21 -2.78 13.35
C ALA A 54 -0.89 -3.50 14.54
N ASN A 55 -2.23 -3.38 14.67
CA ASN A 55 -3.00 -4.00 15.73
C ASN A 55 -3.88 -5.13 15.16
N PRO A 56 -3.57 -6.42 15.44
CA PRO A 56 -4.33 -7.56 14.94
C PRO A 56 -5.83 -7.51 15.29
N ALA A 57 -6.18 -7.03 16.48
CA ALA A 57 -7.57 -6.90 16.89
C ALA A 57 -8.32 -5.84 16.06
N SER A 58 -7.64 -4.77 15.63
CA SER A 58 -8.21 -3.76 14.74
C SER A 58 -8.43 -4.29 13.33
N VAL A 59 -7.52 -5.14 12.84
CA VAL A 59 -7.61 -5.73 11.51
C VAL A 59 -8.64 -6.85 11.45
N SER A 60 -8.81 -7.62 12.52
CA SER A 60 -9.65 -8.84 12.54
C SER A 60 -11.11 -8.63 12.11
N GLY A 61 -11.64 -7.44 12.26
CA GLY A 61 -13.02 -7.09 11.87
C GLY A 61 -13.16 -6.46 10.48
N LEU A 62 -12.06 -6.37 9.70
CA LEU A 62 -12.07 -5.65 8.42
C LEU A 62 -12.98 -6.33 7.38
N ALA A 63 -12.91 -7.65 7.26
CA ALA A 63 -13.77 -8.40 6.33
C ALA A 63 -15.26 -8.20 6.62
N TRP A 64 -15.64 -8.18 7.90
CA TRP A 64 -17.02 -7.92 8.31
C TRP A 64 -17.47 -6.49 7.99
N GLN A 65 -16.58 -5.49 8.19
CA GLN A 65 -16.87 -4.09 7.83
C GLN A 65 -17.00 -3.87 6.32
N LEU A 66 -16.44 -4.76 5.51
CA LEU A 66 -16.47 -4.74 4.05
C LEU A 66 -17.44 -5.79 3.48
N GLU A 67 -18.28 -6.40 4.31
CA GLU A 67 -19.22 -7.45 3.87
C GLU A 67 -20.18 -6.90 2.81
N GLY A 68 -20.31 -7.63 1.70
CA GLY A 68 -21.16 -7.26 0.57
C GLY A 68 -20.55 -6.24 -0.39
N GLU A 69 -19.32 -5.77 -0.15
CA GLU A 69 -18.65 -4.83 -1.04
C GLU A 69 -17.97 -5.53 -2.22
N GLU A 70 -18.16 -5.01 -3.42
CA GLU A 70 -17.51 -5.47 -4.65
C GLU A 70 -16.28 -4.59 -4.95
N ILE A 71 -15.12 -4.96 -4.39
CA ILE A 71 -13.90 -4.14 -4.47
C ILE A 71 -13.18 -4.37 -5.79
N ASN A 72 -13.15 -3.36 -6.65
CA ASN A 72 -12.46 -3.42 -7.94
C ASN A 72 -10.96 -3.12 -7.81
N LEU A 73 -10.58 -2.27 -6.84
CA LEU A 73 -9.20 -1.92 -6.55
C LEU A 73 -9.01 -1.79 -5.05
N ALA A 74 -8.03 -2.50 -4.50
CA ALA A 74 -7.56 -2.29 -3.13
C ALA A 74 -6.12 -1.78 -3.15
N LEU A 75 -5.77 -0.87 -2.24
CA LEU A 75 -4.42 -0.32 -2.09
C LEU A 75 -4.01 -0.37 -0.61
N TYR A 76 -2.94 -1.11 -0.30
CA TYR A 76 -2.30 -1.09 1.00
C TYR A 76 -1.17 -0.05 0.99
N VAL A 77 -1.44 1.13 1.52
CA VAL A 77 -0.53 2.29 1.51
C VAL A 77 0.13 2.51 2.86
N ALA A 78 -0.42 1.91 3.93
CA ALA A 78 0.15 2.01 5.27
C ALA A 78 1.61 1.58 5.30
N GLY A 79 2.46 2.40 5.93
CA GLY A 79 3.89 2.10 6.04
C GLY A 79 4.59 3.02 7.04
N MET A 80 5.69 2.49 7.58
CA MET A 80 6.57 3.15 8.54
C MET A 80 7.98 3.19 7.99
N TRP A 81 8.67 4.28 8.25
CA TRP A 81 10.07 4.50 7.93
C TRP A 81 10.98 4.19 9.11
N SER A 82 12.19 3.74 8.82
CA SER A 82 13.32 3.68 9.73
C SER A 82 14.56 4.16 8.98
N ASP A 83 15.31 5.05 9.56
CA ASP A 83 16.52 5.67 8.99
C ASP A 83 17.82 5.02 9.47
N LEU A 84 17.73 3.92 10.22
CA LEU A 84 18.90 3.21 10.74
C LEU A 84 19.77 2.67 9.61
N ASN A 85 21.08 2.88 9.75
CA ASN A 85 22.07 2.30 8.85
C ASN A 85 22.47 0.88 9.28
N ALA A 86 23.07 0.14 8.37
CA ALA A 86 23.41 -1.28 8.58
C ALA A 86 24.46 -1.55 9.69
N ASP A 87 25.16 -0.50 10.14
CA ASP A 87 26.09 -0.56 11.30
C ASP A 87 25.38 -0.38 12.65
N THR A 88 24.11 -0.01 12.64
CA THR A 88 23.30 0.28 13.82
C THR A 88 22.15 -0.73 13.92
N PRO A 89 22.22 -1.75 14.80
CA PRO A 89 21.13 -2.70 14.97
C PRO A 89 19.87 -2.01 15.50
N PRO A 90 18.67 -2.35 14.99
CA PRO A 90 17.44 -1.82 15.53
C PRO A 90 17.19 -2.33 16.95
N SER A 91 16.54 -1.52 17.77
CA SER A 91 15.91 -2.03 18.99
C SER A 91 14.75 -2.97 18.63
N GLN A 92 14.35 -3.85 19.57
CA GLN A 92 13.18 -4.70 19.39
C GLN A 92 11.93 -3.86 19.09
N GLU A 93 11.74 -2.75 19.79
CA GLU A 93 10.61 -1.84 19.59
C GLU A 93 10.60 -1.24 18.18
N GLU A 94 11.74 -0.76 17.69
CA GLU A 94 11.87 -0.22 16.33
C GLU A 94 11.60 -1.29 15.27
N PHE A 95 12.17 -2.49 15.46
CA PHE A 95 11.94 -3.63 14.58
C PHE A 95 10.46 -4.00 14.53
N ASP A 96 9.82 -4.18 15.68
CA ASP A 96 8.41 -4.55 15.79
C ASP A 96 7.52 -3.48 15.14
N ARG A 97 7.77 -2.21 15.42
CA ARG A 97 7.01 -1.09 14.86
C ARG A 97 7.02 -1.07 13.33
N VAL A 98 8.19 -1.25 12.73
CA VAL A 98 8.35 -1.24 11.27
C VAL A 98 7.78 -2.52 10.66
N MET A 99 8.13 -3.68 11.18
CA MET A 99 7.71 -4.97 10.62
C MET A 99 6.22 -5.23 10.83
N HIS A 100 5.65 -4.84 11.95
CA HIS A 100 4.20 -4.97 12.18
C HIS A 100 3.40 -4.11 11.19
N THR A 101 3.83 -2.88 10.93
CA THR A 101 3.12 -2.03 9.97
C THR A 101 3.37 -2.47 8.51
N ASN A 102 4.63 -2.66 8.13
CA ASN A 102 4.98 -2.84 6.71
C ASN A 102 4.74 -4.26 6.20
N VAL A 103 4.82 -5.27 7.07
CA VAL A 103 4.78 -6.69 6.68
C VAL A 103 3.60 -7.41 7.33
N LEU A 104 3.56 -7.51 8.65
CA LEU A 104 2.52 -8.28 9.34
C LEU A 104 1.13 -7.73 9.07
N GLY A 105 0.98 -6.40 9.08
CA GLY A 105 -0.29 -5.74 8.76
C GLY A 105 -0.78 -6.09 7.35
N ALA A 106 0.12 -6.11 6.36
CA ALA A 106 -0.22 -6.55 5.01
C ALA A 106 -0.64 -8.04 4.98
N MET A 107 0.09 -8.91 5.67
CA MET A 107 -0.24 -10.34 5.77
C MET A 107 -1.57 -10.61 6.48
N GLN A 108 -1.99 -9.75 7.40
CA GLN A 108 -3.29 -9.85 8.08
C GLN A 108 -4.44 -9.27 7.26
N VAL A 109 -4.19 -8.21 6.49
CA VAL A 109 -5.20 -7.56 5.64
C VAL A 109 -5.48 -8.37 4.37
N LEU A 110 -4.44 -8.95 3.76
CA LEU A 110 -4.56 -9.70 2.51
C LEU A 110 -5.67 -10.78 2.55
N PRO A 111 -5.71 -11.71 3.53
CA PRO A 111 -6.73 -12.76 3.56
C PRO A 111 -8.16 -12.24 3.75
N GLN A 112 -8.32 -11.02 4.23
CA GLN A 112 -9.64 -10.40 4.43
C GLN A 112 -10.13 -9.61 3.23
N VAL A 113 -9.21 -9.03 2.45
CA VAL A 113 -9.54 -8.14 1.32
C VAL A 113 -9.40 -8.86 -0.03
N ALA A 114 -8.38 -9.69 -0.20
CA ALA A 114 -8.12 -10.35 -1.48
C ALA A 114 -9.29 -11.21 -2.01
N PRO A 115 -10.09 -11.91 -1.19
CA PRO A 115 -11.29 -12.59 -1.69
C PRO A 115 -12.33 -11.65 -2.29
N LEU A 116 -12.52 -10.45 -1.72
CA LEU A 116 -13.46 -9.44 -2.22
C LEU A 116 -12.98 -8.83 -3.54
N VAL A 117 -11.65 -8.63 -3.68
CA VAL A 117 -11.02 -8.18 -4.93
C VAL A 117 -11.08 -9.29 -5.98
N ALA A 118 -10.85 -10.54 -5.60
CA ALA A 118 -10.93 -11.68 -6.53
C ALA A 118 -12.32 -11.89 -7.11
N ALA A 119 -13.37 -11.59 -6.34
CA ALA A 119 -14.77 -11.71 -6.78
C ALA A 119 -15.09 -10.76 -7.95
N THR A 120 -14.37 -9.66 -8.09
CA THR A 120 -14.53 -8.68 -9.19
C THR A 120 -13.51 -8.83 -10.31
N GLY A 121 -12.56 -9.74 -10.19
CA GLY A 121 -11.39 -9.78 -11.09
C GLY A 121 -10.47 -8.58 -10.93
N GLY A 122 -10.46 -7.96 -9.76
CA GLY A 122 -9.84 -6.67 -9.49
C GLY A 122 -8.33 -6.74 -9.22
N VAL A 123 -7.77 -5.58 -8.83
CA VAL A 123 -6.35 -5.40 -8.53
C VAL A 123 -6.16 -5.09 -7.05
N PHE A 124 -5.14 -5.69 -6.42
CA PHE A 124 -4.70 -5.33 -5.09
C PHE A 124 -3.23 -4.89 -5.11
N GLY A 125 -3.01 -3.58 -5.03
CA GLY A 125 -1.68 -2.97 -4.97
C GLY A 125 -1.18 -2.82 -3.54
N LEU A 126 0.03 -3.29 -3.25
CA LEU A 126 0.69 -3.09 -1.96
C LEU A 126 1.89 -2.16 -2.13
N MET A 127 1.91 -1.05 -1.36
CA MET A 127 2.91 0.01 -1.52
C MET A 127 4.30 -0.47 -1.08
N SER A 128 5.15 -0.72 -2.07
CA SER A 128 6.55 -1.08 -1.92
C SER A 128 7.47 0.14 -2.07
N SER A 129 8.67 -0.07 -2.58
CA SER A 129 9.68 0.97 -2.81
C SER A 129 10.81 0.42 -3.69
N GLU A 130 11.50 1.26 -4.46
CA GLU A 130 12.77 0.92 -5.09
C GLU A 130 13.83 0.44 -4.08
N MET A 131 13.72 0.90 -2.82
CA MET A 131 14.60 0.45 -1.73
C MET A 131 14.42 -1.03 -1.34
N SER A 132 13.43 -1.71 -1.88
CA SER A 132 13.23 -3.16 -1.74
C SER A 132 14.14 -4.00 -2.63
N LEU A 133 14.83 -3.39 -3.59
CA LEU A 133 15.66 -4.08 -4.57
C LEU A 133 16.96 -4.56 -3.94
N LEU A 134 17.33 -5.81 -4.25
CA LEU A 134 18.60 -6.39 -3.76
C LEU A 134 19.78 -5.80 -4.53
N HIS A 135 19.63 -5.66 -5.86
CA HIS A 135 20.67 -5.08 -6.69
C HIS A 135 20.81 -3.57 -6.42
N GLY A 136 22.02 -3.12 -6.11
CA GLY A 136 22.32 -1.71 -5.82
C GLY A 136 21.86 -1.24 -4.44
N ALA A 137 21.52 -2.16 -3.51
CA ALA A 137 21.15 -1.80 -2.15
C ALA A 137 22.26 -1.00 -1.46
N GLN A 138 21.86 0.05 -0.75
CA GLN A 138 22.75 0.91 0.04
C GLN A 138 22.62 0.58 1.53
N PRO A 139 23.59 0.95 2.39
CA PRO A 139 23.55 0.62 3.82
C PRO A 139 22.52 1.44 4.62
N ASP A 140 21.98 2.52 4.04
CA ASP A 140 20.98 3.39 4.66
C ASP A 140 19.61 2.71 4.78
N ALA A 141 18.85 3.11 5.79
CA ALA A 141 17.47 2.68 6.01
C ALA A 141 17.26 1.16 5.92
N TRP A 142 18.24 0.37 6.37
CA TRP A 142 18.30 -1.07 6.10
C TRP A 142 17.10 -1.85 6.63
N LEU A 143 16.56 -1.48 7.80
CA LEU A 143 15.35 -2.11 8.32
C LEU A 143 14.13 -1.83 7.41
N TYR A 144 14.01 -0.60 6.90
CA TYR A 144 12.96 -0.26 5.93
C TYR A 144 13.13 -1.06 4.64
N ARG A 145 14.34 -1.15 4.09
CA ARG A 145 14.66 -1.96 2.90
C ARG A 145 14.25 -3.41 3.09
N VAL A 146 14.65 -4.02 4.22
CA VAL A 146 14.25 -5.39 4.59
C VAL A 146 12.74 -5.54 4.63
N SER A 147 12.02 -4.60 5.25
CA SER A 147 10.56 -4.66 5.33
C SER A 147 9.88 -4.57 3.96
N LYS A 148 10.42 -3.77 3.04
CA LYS A 148 9.86 -3.64 1.69
C LYS A 148 10.22 -4.83 0.78
N ALA A 149 11.41 -5.42 0.94
CA ALA A 149 11.75 -6.69 0.28
C ALA A 149 10.86 -7.84 0.78
N ALA A 150 10.62 -7.91 2.09
CA ALA A 150 9.69 -8.87 2.68
C ALA A 150 8.26 -8.65 2.15
N LEU A 151 7.81 -7.41 1.98
CA LEU A 151 6.49 -7.10 1.41
C LEU A 151 6.38 -7.56 -0.05
N ASN A 152 7.43 -7.41 -0.86
CA ASN A 152 7.45 -7.95 -2.22
C ASN A 152 7.26 -9.48 -2.22
N MET A 153 7.93 -10.17 -1.27
CA MET A 153 7.76 -11.61 -1.11
C MET A 153 6.34 -11.97 -0.66
N VAL A 154 5.72 -11.17 0.23
CA VAL A 154 4.30 -11.36 0.61
C VAL A 154 3.42 -11.31 -0.63
N VAL A 155 3.59 -10.33 -1.51
CA VAL A 155 2.82 -10.20 -2.75
C VAL A 155 3.02 -11.41 -3.67
N ALA A 156 4.27 -11.76 -3.95
CA ALA A 156 4.60 -12.87 -4.85
C ALA A 156 4.10 -14.23 -4.34
N ALA A 157 4.29 -14.50 -3.03
CA ALA A 157 3.86 -15.74 -2.42
C ALA A 157 2.33 -15.85 -2.26
N SER A 158 1.64 -14.70 -2.17
CA SER A 158 0.18 -14.68 -2.00
C SER A 158 -0.58 -14.80 -3.33
N GLN A 159 0.00 -14.37 -4.45
CA GLN A 159 -0.69 -14.37 -5.75
C GLN A 159 -1.31 -15.72 -6.14
N PRO A 160 -0.63 -16.87 -5.98
CA PRO A 160 -1.22 -18.16 -6.34
C PRO A 160 -2.47 -18.54 -5.52
N GLN A 161 -2.63 -17.99 -4.31
CA GLN A 161 -3.78 -18.26 -3.45
C GLN A 161 -5.06 -17.58 -3.96
N TRP A 162 -4.94 -16.44 -4.64
CA TRP A 162 -6.08 -15.66 -5.15
C TRP A 162 -5.96 -15.41 -6.65
N PRO A 163 -6.13 -16.45 -7.49
CA PRO A 163 -5.95 -16.33 -8.95
C PRO A 163 -6.99 -15.41 -9.62
N GLY A 164 -8.12 -15.13 -8.93
CA GLY A 164 -9.13 -14.19 -9.39
C GLY A 164 -8.77 -12.72 -9.15
N ALA A 165 -7.76 -12.43 -8.31
CA ALA A 165 -7.25 -11.08 -8.09
C ALA A 165 -5.86 -10.93 -8.71
N THR A 166 -5.48 -9.72 -9.13
CA THR A 166 -4.10 -9.42 -9.52
C THR A 166 -3.41 -8.67 -8.39
N LEU A 167 -2.54 -9.36 -7.65
CA LEU A 167 -1.77 -8.77 -6.56
C LEU A 167 -0.47 -8.18 -7.11
N VAL A 168 -0.20 -6.90 -6.86
CA VAL A 168 1.05 -6.26 -7.31
C VAL A 168 1.71 -5.49 -6.17
N ALA A 169 3.04 -5.50 -6.12
CA ALA A 169 3.78 -4.54 -5.32
C ALA A 169 3.98 -3.26 -6.16
N LEU A 170 3.73 -2.10 -5.57
CA LEU A 170 3.75 -0.82 -6.28
C LEU A 170 4.82 0.10 -5.68
N ASP A 171 5.81 0.47 -6.48
CA ASP A 171 6.80 1.46 -6.11
C ASP A 171 6.32 2.87 -6.53
N PRO A 172 6.05 3.78 -5.58
CA PRO A 172 5.56 5.12 -5.87
C PRO A 172 6.65 6.08 -6.39
N GLY A 173 7.92 5.64 -6.43
CA GLY A 173 9.09 6.49 -6.58
C GLY A 173 9.43 7.29 -5.31
N TRP A 174 10.44 8.16 -5.38
CA TRP A 174 10.81 9.03 -4.28
C TRP A 174 9.97 10.32 -4.30
N VAL A 175 9.10 10.48 -3.31
CA VAL A 175 7.98 11.43 -3.31
C VAL A 175 8.06 12.42 -2.14
N GLN A 176 7.76 13.68 -2.39
CA GLN A 176 7.68 14.78 -1.41
C GLN A 176 6.56 14.56 -0.40
N THR A 177 6.84 13.75 0.60
CA THR A 177 5.97 13.43 1.74
C THR A 177 6.73 13.66 3.05
N ALA A 178 6.07 13.53 4.20
CA ALA A 178 6.76 13.54 5.48
C ALA A 178 7.82 12.44 5.62
N MET A 179 7.70 11.34 4.85
CA MET A 179 8.66 10.24 4.81
C MET A 179 9.80 10.52 3.81
N GLY A 180 9.47 11.00 2.62
CA GLY A 180 10.46 11.17 1.54
C GLY A 180 11.24 12.50 1.60
N GLY A 181 10.76 13.47 2.40
CA GLY A 181 11.39 14.78 2.50
C GLY A 181 11.15 15.70 1.31
N SER A 182 11.56 16.96 1.44
CA SER A 182 11.36 17.99 0.41
C SER A 182 12.32 17.89 -0.78
N ALA A 183 13.41 17.13 -0.65
CA ALA A 183 14.39 16.92 -1.72
C ALA A 183 13.95 15.87 -2.75
N ALA A 184 12.85 15.16 -2.50
CA ALA A 184 12.34 14.16 -3.42
C ALA A 184 11.95 14.77 -4.78
N PRO A 185 12.24 14.08 -5.91
CA PRO A 185 12.01 14.63 -7.24
C PRO A 185 10.52 14.66 -7.63
N LEU A 186 9.68 13.80 -7.03
CA LEU A 186 8.27 13.71 -7.38
C LEU A 186 7.41 14.41 -6.33
N THR A 187 6.43 15.18 -6.78
CA THR A 187 5.33 15.62 -5.94
C THR A 187 4.35 14.47 -5.70
N VAL A 188 3.53 14.56 -4.64
CA VAL A 188 2.45 13.59 -4.39
C VAL A 188 1.53 13.47 -5.61
N ALA A 189 1.16 14.59 -6.22
CA ALA A 189 0.27 14.59 -7.40
C ALA A 189 0.86 13.85 -8.60
N GLN A 190 2.15 14.04 -8.88
CA GLN A 190 2.84 13.34 -9.99
C GLN A 190 2.90 11.83 -9.76
N SER A 191 3.31 11.40 -8.55
CA SER A 191 3.36 9.99 -8.19
C SER A 191 1.97 9.35 -8.25
N VAL A 192 0.96 9.98 -7.67
CA VAL A 192 -0.44 9.50 -7.68
C VAL A 192 -0.96 9.37 -9.10
N GLN A 193 -0.77 10.38 -9.96
CA GLN A 193 -1.20 10.33 -11.36
C GLN A 193 -0.54 9.15 -12.11
N GLY A 194 0.74 8.93 -11.86
CA GLY A 194 1.47 7.79 -12.42
C GLY A 194 0.91 6.46 -11.93
N MET A 195 0.72 6.31 -10.63
CA MET A 195 0.16 5.09 -10.03
C MET A 195 -1.25 4.78 -10.52
N VAL A 196 -2.13 5.78 -10.63
CA VAL A 196 -3.50 5.61 -11.17
C VAL A 196 -3.45 5.06 -12.59
N LYS A 197 -2.60 5.63 -13.45
CA LYS A 197 -2.41 5.14 -14.84
C LYS A 197 -1.85 3.71 -14.87
N THR A 198 -0.84 3.43 -14.05
CA THR A 198 -0.24 2.09 -13.94
C THR A 198 -1.27 1.07 -13.51
N LEU A 199 -2.01 1.34 -12.43
CA LEU A 199 -3.03 0.44 -11.90
C LEU A 199 -4.17 0.19 -12.90
N ALA A 200 -4.55 1.18 -13.70
CA ALA A 200 -5.55 1.01 -14.77
C ALA A 200 -5.07 0.11 -15.91
N SER A 201 -3.76 -0.08 -16.07
CA SER A 201 -3.15 -0.94 -17.10
C SER A 201 -2.75 -2.33 -16.61
N VAL A 202 -2.89 -2.62 -15.31
CA VAL A 202 -2.54 -3.92 -14.72
C VAL A 202 -3.39 -5.03 -15.32
N THR A 203 -2.72 -6.12 -15.65
CA THR A 203 -3.33 -7.34 -16.19
C THR A 203 -2.98 -8.54 -15.31
N PRO A 204 -3.66 -9.68 -15.44
CA PRO A 204 -3.31 -10.90 -14.69
C PRO A 204 -1.85 -11.36 -14.86
N ALA A 205 -1.19 -10.99 -15.98
CA ALA A 205 0.23 -11.29 -16.22
C ALA A 205 1.18 -10.50 -15.32
N ASP A 206 0.69 -9.47 -14.62
CA ASP A 206 1.45 -8.67 -13.65
C ASP A 206 1.37 -9.24 -12.23
N GLY A 207 0.56 -10.25 -12.02
CA GLY A 207 0.35 -10.86 -10.71
C GLY A 207 1.66 -11.35 -10.06
N GLY A 208 1.88 -10.94 -8.82
CA GLY A 208 3.11 -11.23 -8.07
C GLY A 208 4.31 -10.35 -8.42
N ARG A 209 4.16 -9.37 -9.32
CA ARG A 209 5.24 -8.50 -9.81
C ARG A 209 5.35 -7.20 -9.02
N VAL A 210 6.53 -6.58 -9.16
CA VAL A 210 6.76 -5.21 -8.72
C VAL A 210 6.61 -4.27 -9.92
N LEU A 211 5.76 -3.26 -9.78
CA LEU A 211 5.52 -2.21 -10.77
C LEU A 211 5.93 -0.87 -10.20
N ARG A 212 6.58 -0.03 -11.00
CA ARG A 212 6.86 1.35 -10.65
C ARG A 212 5.68 2.25 -11.06
N HIS A 213 5.55 3.40 -10.43
CA HIS A 213 4.48 4.38 -10.68
C HIS A 213 4.33 4.80 -12.16
N ASP A 214 5.34 4.60 -12.98
CA ASP A 214 5.34 4.89 -14.43
C ASP A 214 5.01 3.66 -15.31
N GLY A 215 4.60 2.55 -14.70
CA GLY A 215 4.20 1.32 -15.38
C GLY A 215 5.34 0.35 -15.71
N VAL A 216 6.58 0.70 -15.35
CA VAL A 216 7.72 -0.18 -15.58
C VAL A 216 7.67 -1.37 -14.63
N ARG A 217 7.76 -2.59 -15.17
CA ARG A 217 7.98 -3.82 -14.39
C ARG A 217 9.41 -3.82 -13.86
N VAL A 218 9.55 -3.98 -12.56
CA VAL A 218 10.85 -3.96 -11.89
C VAL A 218 11.31 -5.39 -11.63
N ASP A 219 12.53 -5.69 -12.06
CA ASP A 219 13.20 -6.92 -11.67
C ASP A 219 13.75 -6.76 -10.24
N ILE A 220 13.40 -7.67 -9.35
CA ILE A 220 13.78 -7.60 -7.94
C ILE A 220 15.03 -8.41 -7.59
N GLY A 221 15.63 -9.09 -8.57
CA GLY A 221 16.83 -9.93 -8.44
C GLY A 221 16.55 -11.41 -8.49
#